data_c6247445fceeb35fd2de4e7ec4bce573
#
_entry.id   c6247445fceeb35fd2de4e7ec4bce573
#
_cell.length_a   1.000
_cell.length_b   1.000
_cell.length_c   1.000
_cell.angle_alpha   90.00
_cell.angle_beta   90.00
_cell.angle_gamma   90.00
#
_symmetry.space_group_name_H-M   'P 1'
#
loop_
_entity.id
_entity.type
_entity.pdbx_description
1 polymer ?
#
loop_
_entity_poly.entity_id
_entity_poly.type
_entity_poly.pdbx_seq_one_letter_code
_entity_poly.pdbx_strand_id
1 'polypeptide(L)'
;MKTLYNQLAEDIRFQEGMKACMNCGTCTAICPAAEFYDYDPRRVVDLVQSKNDAEIEQLLKSDTIWFCGECMSCVTRCPRSNAPGLIIMALRSLSQELGFFTDSEKGRQQIALKRAIGETILNKGYCLYRRSITYEAHPEAGPIWEWGTNNVDSLYGRLGGNLDGNNVGVLRAIPQESLDELKRIFEVTGGMKRYEKIEEYSAKKAEEMGLSMDEYISQVFSGEK
;
A
#
# COMPACT_ATOMS: atom_id res chain seq x y z
N MET A 1 -7.23 27.29 -3.31
CA MET A 1 -6.65 25.95 -3.04
C MET A 1 -5.48 25.72 -3.98
N LYS A 2 -4.43 25.00 -3.55
CA LYS A 2 -3.38 24.55 -4.49
C LYS A 2 -3.97 23.54 -5.47
N THR A 3 -3.50 23.58 -6.73
CA THR A 3 -3.85 22.56 -7.73
C THR A 3 -3.34 21.17 -7.32
N LEU A 4 -3.91 20.09 -7.84
CA LEU A 4 -3.44 18.73 -7.56
C LEU A 4 -2.00 18.54 -8.04
N TYR A 5 -1.68 19.09 -9.21
CA TYR A 5 -0.31 19.06 -9.71
C TYR A 5 0.68 19.76 -8.75
N ASN A 6 0.32 20.92 -8.20
CA ASN A 6 1.20 21.63 -7.26
C ASN A 6 1.37 20.87 -5.94
N GLN A 7 0.34 20.14 -5.47
CA GLN A 7 0.48 19.27 -4.32
C GLN A 7 1.41 18.08 -4.59
N LEU A 8 1.31 17.46 -5.78
CA LEU A 8 2.27 16.43 -6.21
C LEU A 8 3.69 16.96 -6.29
N ALA A 9 3.88 18.16 -6.79
CA ALA A 9 5.19 18.78 -6.93
C ALA A 9 5.92 19.07 -5.61
N GLU A 10 5.22 19.00 -4.47
CA GLU A 10 5.81 19.13 -3.13
C GLU A 10 6.33 17.76 -2.60
N ASP A 11 5.90 16.65 -3.18
CA ASP A 11 6.37 15.32 -2.79
C ASP A 11 7.78 15.05 -3.35
N ILE A 12 8.72 14.72 -2.48
CA ILE A 12 10.12 14.47 -2.87
C ILE A 12 10.24 13.34 -3.90
N ARG A 13 9.40 12.32 -3.82
CA ARG A 13 9.39 11.20 -4.78
C ARG A 13 8.95 11.68 -6.16
N PHE A 14 8.02 12.62 -6.21
CA PHE A 14 7.61 13.24 -7.45
C PHE A 14 8.73 14.08 -8.05
N GLN A 15 9.41 14.91 -7.24
CA GLN A 15 10.53 15.75 -7.67
C GLN A 15 11.68 14.91 -8.23
N GLU A 16 12.02 13.81 -7.56
CA GLU A 16 13.05 12.88 -8.02
C GLU A 16 12.59 12.05 -9.22
N GLY A 17 11.33 11.66 -9.25
CA GLY A 17 10.76 10.78 -10.27
C GLY A 17 10.42 11.46 -11.59
N MET A 18 10.03 12.74 -11.56
CA MET A 18 9.50 13.44 -12.71
C MET A 18 10.56 14.28 -13.42
N LYS A 19 10.93 13.86 -14.61
CA LYS A 19 11.69 14.64 -15.60
C LYS A 19 10.83 14.81 -16.86
N ALA A 20 11.30 15.48 -17.87
CA ALA A 20 10.55 15.62 -19.13
C ALA A 20 10.40 14.25 -19.82
N CYS A 21 9.22 13.69 -19.82
CA CYS A 21 8.91 12.44 -20.49
C CYS A 21 8.84 12.67 -22.02
N MET A 22 9.56 11.83 -22.78
CA MET A 22 9.53 11.85 -24.24
C MET A 22 8.57 10.82 -24.87
N ASN A 23 7.78 10.18 -24.05
CA ASN A 23 6.73 9.24 -24.46
C ASN A 23 7.22 8.00 -25.24
N CYS A 24 8.43 7.50 -24.97
CA CYS A 24 9.08 6.43 -25.76
C CYS A 24 8.54 5.01 -25.48
N GLY A 25 7.75 4.79 -24.41
CA GLY A 25 7.13 3.50 -24.10
C GLY A 25 8.03 2.46 -23.42
N THR A 26 9.32 2.72 -23.22
CA THR A 26 10.25 1.73 -22.62
C THR A 26 9.80 1.25 -21.24
N CYS A 27 9.28 2.14 -20.40
CA CYS A 27 8.80 1.79 -19.06
C CYS A 27 7.56 0.86 -19.09
N THR A 28 6.71 0.97 -20.10
CA THR A 28 5.56 0.08 -20.31
C THR A 28 6.03 -1.29 -20.81
N ALA A 29 6.94 -1.30 -21.80
CA ALA A 29 7.45 -2.54 -22.38
C ALA A 29 8.17 -3.47 -21.38
N ILE A 30 8.71 -2.91 -20.29
CA ILE A 30 9.42 -3.70 -19.27
C ILE A 30 8.57 -3.91 -18.00
N CYS A 31 7.38 -3.31 -17.93
CA CYS A 31 6.58 -3.35 -16.71
C CYS A 31 5.92 -4.73 -16.50
N PRO A 32 6.25 -5.48 -15.43
CA PRO A 32 5.61 -6.77 -15.21
C PRO A 32 4.09 -6.65 -14.95
N ALA A 33 3.62 -5.52 -14.42
CA ALA A 33 2.18 -5.31 -14.21
C ALA A 33 1.41 -5.11 -15.53
N ALA A 34 2.05 -4.61 -16.58
CA ALA A 34 1.42 -4.43 -17.87
C ALA A 34 1.07 -5.74 -18.58
N GLU A 35 1.64 -6.87 -18.14
CA GLU A 35 1.30 -8.21 -18.65
C GLU A 35 -0.06 -8.70 -18.10
N PHE A 36 -0.40 -8.30 -16.88
CA PHE A 36 -1.57 -8.82 -16.16
C PHE A 36 -2.74 -7.84 -16.08
N TYR A 37 -2.48 -6.54 -16.27
CA TYR A 37 -3.48 -5.48 -16.17
C TYR A 37 -3.42 -4.58 -17.39
N ASP A 38 -4.53 -3.91 -17.71
CA ASP A 38 -4.52 -2.76 -18.63
C ASP A 38 -3.81 -1.57 -17.94
N TYR A 39 -2.48 -1.68 -17.87
CA TYR A 39 -1.64 -0.77 -17.12
C TYR A 39 -0.45 -0.26 -17.95
N ASP A 40 -0.37 1.05 -18.09
CA ASP A 40 0.68 1.74 -18.84
C ASP A 40 1.33 2.85 -17.96
N PRO A 41 2.51 2.58 -17.34
CA PRO A 41 3.20 3.58 -16.54
C PRO A 41 3.62 4.81 -17.36
N ARG A 42 3.85 4.69 -18.67
CA ARG A 42 4.13 5.81 -19.57
C ARG A 42 2.93 6.75 -19.64
N ARG A 43 1.73 6.19 -19.79
CA ARG A 43 0.48 6.98 -19.85
C ARG A 43 0.23 7.72 -18.54
N VAL A 44 0.52 7.10 -17.39
CA VAL A 44 0.44 7.75 -16.08
C VAL A 44 1.35 8.97 -16.01
N VAL A 45 2.63 8.83 -16.43
CA VAL A 45 3.60 9.93 -16.44
C VAL A 45 3.18 11.05 -17.39
N ASP A 46 2.72 10.70 -18.59
CA ASP A 46 2.29 11.64 -19.63
C ASP A 46 1.09 12.47 -19.16
N LEU A 47 0.11 11.79 -18.54
CA LEU A 47 -1.09 12.41 -17.98
C LEU A 47 -0.73 13.42 -16.86
N VAL A 48 0.15 13.04 -15.97
CA VAL A 48 0.61 13.96 -14.89
C VAL A 48 1.44 15.11 -15.47
N GLN A 49 2.25 14.86 -16.50
CA GLN A 49 3.03 15.89 -17.19
C GLN A 49 2.15 16.95 -17.89
N SER A 50 0.93 16.60 -18.29
CA SER A 50 -0.04 17.54 -18.89
C SER A 50 -0.48 18.63 -17.91
N LYS A 51 -0.34 18.41 -16.59
CA LYS A 51 -0.77 19.32 -15.50
C LYS A 51 -2.27 19.63 -15.51
N ASN A 52 -3.07 18.74 -16.09
CA ASN A 52 -4.52 18.86 -16.09
C ASN A 52 -5.07 18.26 -14.79
N ASP A 53 -5.49 19.11 -13.86
CA ASP A 53 -6.00 18.70 -12.55
C ASP A 53 -7.21 17.76 -12.64
N ALA A 54 -8.10 17.91 -13.62
CA ALA A 54 -9.25 17.04 -13.78
C ALA A 54 -8.84 15.61 -14.18
N GLU A 55 -7.83 15.47 -15.04
CA GLU A 55 -7.28 14.16 -15.41
C GLU A 55 -6.48 13.54 -14.25
N ILE A 56 -5.73 14.35 -13.51
CA ILE A 56 -5.02 13.90 -12.30
C ILE A 56 -6.03 13.40 -11.26
N GLU A 57 -7.13 14.11 -11.02
CA GLU A 57 -8.18 13.66 -10.09
C GLU A 57 -8.78 12.31 -10.51
N GLN A 58 -9.11 12.14 -11.79
CA GLN A 58 -9.60 10.86 -12.31
C GLN A 58 -8.57 9.73 -12.09
N LEU A 59 -7.29 10.02 -12.28
CA LEU A 59 -6.21 9.06 -12.05
C LEU A 59 -6.12 8.68 -10.57
N LEU A 60 -6.21 9.66 -9.65
CA LEU A 60 -6.18 9.44 -8.19
C LEU A 60 -7.35 8.60 -7.68
N LYS A 61 -8.50 8.64 -8.38
CA LYS A 61 -9.72 7.86 -8.08
C LYS A 61 -9.76 6.49 -8.75
N SER A 62 -8.80 6.18 -9.63
CA SER A 62 -8.79 4.95 -10.42
C SER A 62 -7.98 3.84 -9.77
N ASP A 63 -8.21 2.60 -10.21
CA ASP A 63 -7.37 1.45 -9.85
C ASP A 63 -5.96 1.53 -10.44
N THR A 64 -5.76 2.34 -11.48
CA THR A 64 -4.52 2.40 -12.27
C THR A 64 -3.28 2.61 -11.42
N ILE A 65 -3.31 3.56 -10.48
CA ILE A 65 -2.15 3.83 -9.62
C ILE A 65 -1.82 2.67 -8.68
N TRP A 66 -2.77 1.77 -8.40
CA TRP A 66 -2.61 0.63 -7.50
C TRP A 66 -2.05 -0.62 -8.18
N PHE A 67 -2.02 -0.68 -9.51
CA PHE A 67 -1.43 -1.81 -10.25
C PHE A 67 0.11 -1.84 -10.22
N CYS A 68 0.76 -0.72 -9.93
CA CYS A 68 2.22 -0.68 -9.84
C CYS A 68 2.75 -1.54 -8.68
N GLY A 69 3.60 -2.50 -8.97
CA GLY A 69 4.27 -3.34 -7.96
C GLY A 69 5.51 -2.69 -7.31
N GLU A 70 5.79 -1.41 -7.58
CA GLU A 70 6.92 -0.64 -7.02
C GLU A 70 8.30 -1.30 -7.20
N CYS A 71 8.44 -2.16 -8.21
CA CYS A 71 9.67 -2.93 -8.48
C CYS A 71 10.83 -2.10 -9.05
N MET A 72 10.57 -0.84 -9.43
CA MET A 72 11.52 0.13 -10.00
C MET A 72 12.23 -0.30 -11.30
N SER A 73 11.80 -1.37 -11.97
CA SER A 73 12.39 -1.82 -13.24
C SER A 73 12.33 -0.74 -14.33
N CYS A 74 11.34 0.14 -14.29
CA CYS A 74 11.19 1.26 -15.22
C CYS A 74 12.27 2.33 -15.08
N VAL A 75 12.91 2.46 -13.90
CA VAL A 75 13.90 3.51 -13.61
C VAL A 75 15.18 3.30 -14.42
N THR A 76 15.73 2.09 -14.39
CA THR A 76 17.02 1.76 -15.02
C THR A 76 17.00 1.80 -16.55
N ARG A 77 15.82 1.81 -17.15
CA ARG A 77 15.62 1.75 -18.61
C ARG A 77 15.15 3.07 -19.22
N CYS A 78 14.83 4.06 -18.39
CA CYS A 78 14.34 5.35 -18.90
C CYS A 78 15.47 6.20 -19.49
N PRO A 79 15.42 6.55 -20.81
CA PRO A 79 16.46 7.37 -21.44
C PRO A 79 16.46 8.82 -20.95
N ARG A 80 15.42 9.24 -20.24
CA ARG A 80 15.26 10.58 -19.68
C ARG A 80 15.38 10.61 -18.15
N SER A 81 15.80 9.48 -17.54
CA SER A 81 15.94 9.36 -16.08
C SER A 81 14.66 9.64 -15.28
N ASN A 82 13.49 9.39 -15.88
CA ASN A 82 12.24 9.36 -15.11
C ASN A 82 12.18 8.11 -14.25
N ALA A 83 11.52 8.22 -13.11
CA ALA A 83 11.19 7.10 -12.25
C ALA A 83 9.67 6.97 -12.08
N PRO A 84 8.95 6.38 -13.06
CA PRO A 84 7.49 6.26 -13.01
C PRO A 84 6.98 5.63 -11.71
N GLY A 85 7.70 4.67 -11.12
CA GLY A 85 7.35 4.09 -9.82
C GLY A 85 7.31 5.12 -8.69
N LEU A 86 8.26 6.05 -8.62
CA LEU A 86 8.26 7.12 -7.60
C LEU A 86 7.10 8.09 -7.81
N ILE A 87 6.79 8.42 -9.07
CA ILE A 87 5.64 9.27 -9.40
C ILE A 87 4.33 8.62 -8.92
N ILE A 88 4.19 7.31 -9.14
CA ILE A 88 3.02 6.55 -8.72
C ILE A 88 2.92 6.46 -7.20
N MET A 89 4.04 6.28 -6.49
CA MET A 89 4.05 6.35 -5.03
C MET A 89 3.59 7.71 -4.50
N ALA A 90 3.97 8.82 -5.16
CA ALA A 90 3.48 10.14 -4.81
C ALA A 90 1.98 10.30 -5.08
N LEU A 91 1.48 9.79 -6.22
CA LEU A 91 0.05 9.76 -6.54
C LEU A 91 -0.75 8.97 -5.50
N ARG A 92 -0.29 7.79 -5.10
CA ARG A 92 -0.92 7.00 -4.04
C ARG A 92 -0.99 7.77 -2.72
N SER A 93 0.11 8.43 -2.34
CA SER A 93 0.13 9.26 -1.13
C SER A 93 -0.89 10.39 -1.20
N LEU A 94 -0.96 11.10 -2.32
CA LEU A 94 -1.93 12.18 -2.50
C LEU A 94 -3.37 11.65 -2.51
N SER A 95 -3.61 10.50 -3.14
CA SER A 95 -4.91 9.85 -3.14
C SER A 95 -5.37 9.50 -1.72
N GLN A 96 -4.47 8.98 -0.87
CA GLN A 96 -4.76 8.69 0.54
C GLN A 96 -4.99 9.98 1.35
N GLU A 97 -4.19 11.02 1.12
CA GLU A 97 -4.31 12.31 1.79
C GLU A 97 -5.65 13.01 1.53
N LEU A 98 -6.21 12.85 0.33
CA LEU A 98 -7.44 13.49 -0.12
C LEU A 98 -8.67 12.57 -0.06
N GLY A 99 -8.50 11.31 0.31
CA GLY A 99 -9.59 10.33 0.40
C GLY A 99 -10.01 9.70 -0.92
N PHE A 100 -9.40 10.06 -2.05
CA PHE A 100 -9.76 9.54 -3.38
C PHE A 100 -9.55 8.03 -3.54
N PHE A 101 -8.67 7.43 -2.74
CA PHE A 101 -8.43 5.99 -2.74
C PHE A 101 -9.70 5.16 -2.48
N THR A 102 -10.69 5.72 -1.79
CA THR A 102 -11.96 5.03 -1.50
C THR A 102 -12.87 4.88 -2.72
N ASP A 103 -12.61 5.61 -3.79
CA ASP A 103 -13.40 5.56 -5.03
C ASP A 103 -12.99 4.40 -5.95
N SER A 104 -11.85 3.76 -5.69
CA SER A 104 -11.39 2.60 -6.46
C SER A 104 -11.42 1.30 -5.64
N GLU A 105 -11.65 0.16 -6.29
CA GLU A 105 -11.68 -1.16 -5.64
C GLU A 105 -10.31 -1.48 -5.00
N LYS A 106 -9.23 -1.31 -5.76
CA LYS A 106 -7.86 -1.56 -5.28
C LYS A 106 -7.42 -0.55 -4.22
N GLY A 107 -7.88 0.70 -4.33
CA GLY A 107 -7.60 1.71 -3.32
C GLY A 107 -8.26 1.39 -1.99
N ARG A 108 -9.50 0.92 -1.96
CA ARG A 108 -10.17 0.51 -0.72
C ARG A 108 -9.40 -0.56 0.07
N GLN A 109 -8.60 -1.38 -0.59
CA GLN A 109 -7.76 -2.39 0.08
C GLN A 109 -6.69 -1.78 0.99
N GLN A 110 -6.46 -0.47 0.94
CA GLN A 110 -5.49 0.20 1.83
C GLN A 110 -5.88 0.09 3.31
N ILE A 111 -7.16 0.03 3.65
CA ILE A 111 -7.60 -0.18 5.04
C ILE A 111 -7.21 -1.59 5.52
N ALA A 112 -7.37 -2.60 4.66
CA ALA A 112 -6.99 -3.98 4.98
C ALA A 112 -5.47 -4.11 5.19
N LEU A 113 -4.66 -3.51 4.30
CA LEU A 113 -3.20 -3.48 4.44
C LEU A 113 -2.76 -2.74 5.70
N LYS A 114 -3.38 -1.59 6.01
CA LYS A 114 -3.09 -0.83 7.24
C LYS A 114 -3.37 -1.67 8.47
N ARG A 115 -4.50 -2.37 8.54
CA ARG A 115 -4.87 -3.18 9.71
C ARG A 115 -4.07 -4.48 9.78
N ALA A 116 -3.92 -5.22 8.68
CA ALA A 116 -3.22 -6.50 8.70
C ALA A 116 -1.69 -6.36 8.87
N ILE A 117 -1.09 -5.38 8.18
CA ILE A 117 0.37 -5.23 8.13
C ILE A 117 0.81 -4.03 8.99
N GLY A 118 0.21 -2.87 8.80
CA GLY A 118 0.62 -1.64 9.46
C GLY A 118 0.52 -1.71 10.98
N GLU A 119 -0.58 -2.19 11.51
CA GLU A 119 -0.76 -2.38 12.97
C GLU A 119 0.16 -3.48 13.52
N THR A 120 0.40 -4.53 12.74
CA THR A 120 1.33 -5.59 13.14
C THR A 120 2.76 -5.06 13.23
N ILE A 121 3.19 -4.21 12.31
CA ILE A 121 4.49 -3.52 12.39
C ILE A 121 4.59 -2.71 13.68
N LEU A 122 3.58 -1.89 14.00
CA LEU A 122 3.60 -1.02 15.17
C LEU A 122 3.53 -1.79 16.50
N ASN A 123 2.80 -2.91 16.52
CA ASN A 123 2.55 -3.67 17.74
C ASN A 123 3.54 -4.81 17.99
N LYS A 124 4.16 -5.33 16.93
CA LYS A 124 5.03 -6.52 16.98
C LYS A 124 6.42 -6.27 16.39
N GLY A 125 6.63 -5.21 15.62
CA GLY A 125 7.88 -4.94 14.90
C GLY A 125 8.08 -5.82 13.66
N TYR A 126 7.06 -6.53 13.21
CA TYR A 126 7.08 -7.43 12.05
C TYR A 126 6.04 -7.04 11.03
N CYS A 127 6.38 -7.07 9.75
CA CYS A 127 5.45 -6.88 8.64
C CYS A 127 4.43 -8.03 8.58
N LEU A 128 4.91 -9.27 8.70
CA LEU A 128 4.10 -10.46 8.75
C LEU A 128 4.31 -11.18 10.08
N TYR A 129 3.27 -11.27 10.85
CA TYR A 129 3.28 -12.00 12.11
C TYR A 129 2.24 -13.11 12.05
N ARG A 130 2.64 -14.36 12.26
CA ARG A 130 1.85 -15.54 11.94
C ARG A 130 0.48 -15.58 12.61
N ARG A 131 0.37 -15.05 13.83
CA ARG A 131 -0.91 -15.02 14.56
C ARG A 131 -1.86 -13.91 14.09
N SER A 132 -1.36 -12.89 13.37
CA SER A 132 -2.18 -11.80 12.83
C SER A 132 -2.77 -12.11 11.45
N ILE A 133 -2.30 -13.18 10.80
CA ILE A 133 -2.78 -13.59 9.47
C ILE A 133 -3.60 -14.87 9.67
N THR A 134 -4.91 -14.69 9.89
CA THR A 134 -5.82 -15.80 10.16
C THR A 134 -6.34 -16.43 8.86
N TYR A 135 -6.85 -17.66 8.95
CA TYR A 135 -7.48 -18.34 7.81
C TYR A 135 -8.78 -17.65 7.39
N GLU A 136 -9.54 -17.14 8.36
CA GLU A 136 -10.79 -16.42 8.11
C GLU A 136 -10.59 -15.16 7.25
N ALA A 137 -9.47 -14.44 7.47
CA ALA A 137 -9.12 -13.28 6.68
C ALA A 137 -8.46 -13.64 5.33
N HIS A 138 -7.91 -14.86 5.20
CA HIS A 138 -7.15 -15.31 4.04
C HIS A 138 -7.53 -16.73 3.62
N PRO A 139 -8.81 -17.00 3.28
CA PRO A 139 -9.27 -18.34 2.91
C PRO A 139 -8.60 -18.86 1.62
N GLU A 140 -8.12 -17.96 0.76
CA GLU A 140 -7.37 -18.28 -0.45
C GLU A 140 -6.05 -19.03 -0.17
N ALA A 141 -5.52 -18.91 1.04
CA ALA A 141 -4.32 -19.64 1.46
C ALA A 141 -4.56 -21.15 1.67
N GLY A 142 -5.83 -21.58 1.69
CA GLY A 142 -6.25 -22.99 1.72
C GLY A 142 -6.09 -23.69 3.06
N PRO A 143 -6.47 -24.98 3.13
CA PRO A 143 -6.55 -25.72 4.39
C PRO A 143 -5.20 -25.93 5.10
N ILE A 144 -4.10 -25.90 4.38
CA ILE A 144 -2.77 -25.99 4.99
C ILE A 144 -2.46 -24.74 5.85
N TRP A 145 -3.04 -23.60 5.48
CA TRP A 145 -2.91 -22.39 6.26
C TRP A 145 -3.69 -22.46 7.57
N GLU A 146 -4.91 -22.99 7.53
CA GLU A 146 -5.72 -23.25 8.72
C GLU A 146 -5.00 -24.19 9.69
N TRP A 147 -4.49 -25.32 9.19
CA TRP A 147 -3.70 -26.25 9.98
C TRP A 147 -2.47 -25.57 10.60
N GLY A 148 -1.73 -24.79 9.81
CA GLY A 148 -0.55 -24.08 10.27
C GLY A 148 -0.87 -23.02 11.33
N THR A 149 -2.04 -22.38 11.27
CA THR A 149 -2.52 -21.43 12.29
C THR A 149 -2.81 -22.13 13.60
N ASN A 150 -3.48 -23.28 13.54
CA ASN A 150 -3.82 -24.08 14.72
C ASN A 150 -2.61 -24.78 15.37
N ASN A 151 -1.49 -24.91 14.63
CA ASN A 151 -0.28 -25.60 15.09
C ASN A 151 0.95 -24.66 15.14
N VAL A 152 0.74 -23.36 15.19
CA VAL A 152 1.79 -22.33 15.03
C VAL A 152 2.96 -22.49 16.00
N ASP A 153 2.70 -22.75 17.27
CA ASP A 153 3.75 -22.88 18.30
C ASP A 153 4.64 -24.11 18.04
N SER A 154 4.03 -25.25 17.74
CA SER A 154 4.76 -26.49 17.42
C SER A 154 5.58 -26.33 16.14
N LEU A 155 4.98 -25.74 15.10
CA LEU A 155 5.64 -25.53 13.81
C LEU A 155 6.87 -24.61 13.94
N TYR A 156 6.69 -23.43 14.54
CA TYR A 156 7.78 -22.48 14.69
C TYR A 156 8.83 -22.93 15.71
N GLY A 157 8.44 -23.62 16.78
CA GLY A 157 9.38 -24.24 17.71
C GLY A 157 10.33 -25.24 17.02
N ARG A 158 9.82 -26.06 16.11
CA ARG A 158 10.62 -26.99 15.30
C ARG A 158 11.52 -26.30 14.26
N LEU A 159 11.15 -25.10 13.80
CA LEU A 159 11.92 -24.31 12.83
C LEU A 159 12.90 -23.32 13.50
N GLY A 160 13.07 -23.40 14.82
CA GLY A 160 13.90 -22.46 15.57
C GLY A 160 13.26 -21.08 15.76
N GLY A 161 11.95 -20.99 15.65
CA GLY A 161 11.19 -19.79 15.98
C GLY A 161 11.04 -19.63 17.49
N ASN A 162 10.75 -18.40 17.92
CA ASN A 162 10.56 -18.08 19.34
C ASN A 162 9.41 -17.07 19.48
N LEU A 163 8.22 -17.47 19.02
CA LEU A 163 7.04 -16.64 18.99
C LEU A 163 6.76 -15.97 20.33
N ASP A 164 6.83 -14.64 20.35
CA ASP A 164 6.66 -13.79 21.55
C ASP A 164 7.65 -14.09 22.70
N GLY A 165 8.64 -14.93 22.49
CA GLY A 165 9.67 -15.23 23.48
C GLY A 165 10.81 -14.19 23.50
N ASN A 166 11.50 -14.09 24.62
CA ASN A 166 12.59 -13.12 24.83
C ASN A 166 13.96 -13.64 24.36
N ASN A 167 14.06 -14.92 23.98
CA ASN A 167 15.30 -15.52 23.49
C ASN A 167 15.50 -15.27 21.99
N VAL A 168 16.67 -15.63 21.48
CA VAL A 168 16.96 -15.62 20.04
C VAL A 168 15.98 -16.52 19.27
N GLY A 169 15.67 -16.17 18.06
CA GLY A 169 14.76 -16.92 17.20
C GLY A 169 13.88 -16.02 16.34
N VAL A 170 13.28 -16.61 15.32
CA VAL A 170 12.37 -15.90 14.42
C VAL A 170 11.07 -15.52 15.16
N LEU A 171 10.59 -14.30 14.94
CA LEU A 171 9.36 -13.76 15.53
C LEU A 171 9.39 -13.63 17.06
N ARG A 172 10.57 -13.47 17.64
CA ARG A 172 10.75 -13.15 19.06
C ARG A 172 10.08 -11.85 19.43
N ALA A 173 9.80 -11.64 20.71
CA ALA A 173 9.31 -10.36 21.20
C ALA A 173 10.35 -9.26 20.94
N ILE A 174 9.89 -8.17 20.33
CA ILE A 174 10.71 -6.97 20.15
C ILE A 174 10.62 -6.13 21.43
N PRO A 175 11.75 -5.62 21.97
CA PRO A 175 11.73 -4.77 23.15
C PRO A 175 10.79 -3.57 22.97
N GLN A 176 10.03 -3.22 24.02
CA GLN A 176 9.05 -2.14 23.98
C GLN A 176 9.69 -0.80 23.60
N GLU A 177 10.91 -0.54 24.06
CA GLU A 177 11.67 0.67 23.69
C GLU A 177 11.85 0.80 22.17
N SER A 178 12.15 -0.31 21.47
CA SER A 178 12.29 -0.33 20.01
C SER A 178 10.94 -0.12 19.31
N LEU A 179 9.83 -0.65 19.85
CA LEU A 179 8.50 -0.40 19.32
C LEU A 179 8.08 1.06 19.53
N ASP A 180 8.43 1.65 20.67
CA ASP A 180 8.15 3.07 20.95
C ASP A 180 8.98 3.99 20.05
N GLU A 181 10.22 3.63 19.74
CA GLU A 181 11.06 4.33 18.77
C GLU A 181 10.46 4.24 17.35
N LEU A 182 10.04 3.05 16.93
CA LEU A 182 9.37 2.84 15.65
C LEU A 182 8.11 3.68 15.54
N LYS A 183 7.28 3.72 16.57
CA LYS A 183 6.07 4.55 16.61
C LYS A 183 6.41 6.03 16.44
N ARG A 184 7.43 6.53 17.15
CA ARG A 184 7.90 7.92 16.99
C ARG A 184 8.37 8.22 15.57
N ILE A 185 9.04 7.27 14.90
CA ILE A 185 9.41 7.42 13.48
C ILE A 185 8.14 7.62 12.63
N PHE A 186 7.11 6.80 12.83
CA PHE A 186 5.84 6.95 12.12
C PHE A 186 5.16 8.30 12.40
N GLU A 187 5.22 8.79 13.64
CA GLU A 187 4.67 10.10 14.03
C GLU A 187 5.38 11.24 13.30
N VAL A 188 6.72 11.32 13.38
CA VAL A 188 7.49 12.43 12.80
C VAL A 188 7.54 12.40 11.28
N THR A 189 7.41 11.23 10.66
CA THR A 189 7.38 11.07 9.19
C THR A 189 5.97 11.23 8.61
N GLY A 190 4.94 11.39 9.46
CA GLY A 190 3.54 11.54 9.03
C GLY A 190 2.84 10.20 8.75
N GLY A 191 3.48 9.07 9.01
CA GLY A 191 2.89 7.73 8.82
C GLY A 191 1.64 7.51 9.66
N MET A 192 1.66 7.91 10.95
CA MET A 192 0.49 7.83 11.84
C MET A 192 -0.68 8.65 11.31
N LYS A 193 -0.43 9.90 10.91
CA LYS A 193 -1.45 10.76 10.33
C LYS A 193 -2.07 10.17 9.06
N ARG A 194 -1.27 9.50 8.23
CA ARG A 194 -1.78 8.78 7.05
C ARG A 194 -2.67 7.61 7.45
N TYR A 195 -2.31 6.84 8.47
CA TYR A 195 -3.14 5.77 9.00
C TYR A 195 -4.49 6.27 9.53
N GLU A 196 -4.49 7.41 10.23
CA GLU A 196 -5.72 8.07 10.69
C GLU A 196 -6.62 8.46 9.50
N LYS A 197 -6.07 9.03 8.45
CA LYS A 197 -6.82 9.38 7.24
C LYS A 197 -7.39 8.17 6.51
N ILE A 198 -6.64 7.07 6.42
CA ILE A 198 -7.14 5.84 5.83
C ILE A 198 -8.37 5.34 6.61
N GLU A 199 -8.33 5.35 7.94
CA GLU A 199 -9.48 4.98 8.77
C GLU A 199 -10.65 5.95 8.57
N GLU A 200 -10.39 7.25 8.66
CA GLU A 200 -11.42 8.29 8.54
C GLU A 200 -12.18 8.20 7.21
N TYR A 201 -11.45 8.16 6.09
CA TYR A 201 -12.08 8.11 4.76
C TYR A 201 -12.72 6.75 4.48
N SER A 202 -12.16 5.65 4.97
CA SER A 202 -12.81 4.34 4.86
C SER A 202 -14.11 4.27 5.65
N ALA A 203 -14.15 4.87 6.85
CA ALA A 203 -15.37 4.94 7.65
C ALA A 203 -16.48 5.78 6.95
N LYS A 204 -16.10 6.93 6.38
CA LYS A 204 -17.03 7.74 5.57
C LYS A 204 -17.57 6.97 4.38
N LYS A 205 -16.69 6.22 3.70
CA LYS A 205 -17.11 5.41 2.56
C LYS A 205 -18.03 4.26 2.95
N ALA A 206 -17.77 3.59 4.06
CA ALA A 206 -18.66 2.57 4.62
C ALA A 206 -20.06 3.16 4.90
N GLU A 207 -20.13 4.34 5.53
CA GLU A 207 -21.39 5.04 5.78
C GLU A 207 -22.13 5.40 4.49
N GLU A 208 -21.42 5.93 3.49
CA GLU A 208 -21.99 6.21 2.15
C GLU A 208 -22.57 4.96 1.48
N MET A 209 -21.95 3.80 1.70
CA MET A 209 -22.41 2.51 1.18
C MET A 209 -23.50 1.86 2.05
N GLY A 210 -23.84 2.43 3.20
CA GLY A 210 -24.81 1.88 4.14
C GLY A 210 -24.30 0.65 4.89
N LEU A 211 -22.99 0.49 5.04
CA LEU A 211 -22.32 -0.65 5.66
C LEU A 211 -21.74 -0.27 7.03
N SER A 212 -21.72 -1.22 7.95
CA SER A 212 -20.85 -1.14 9.11
C SER A 212 -19.37 -1.27 8.68
N MET A 213 -18.44 -0.83 9.53
CA MET A 213 -17.01 -0.98 9.23
C MET A 213 -16.58 -2.44 9.08
N ASP A 214 -17.16 -3.35 9.85
CA ASP A 214 -16.84 -4.78 9.77
C ASP A 214 -17.32 -5.39 8.44
N GLU A 215 -18.52 -5.02 7.98
CA GLU A 215 -19.03 -5.43 6.67
C GLU A 215 -18.20 -4.85 5.52
N TYR A 216 -17.84 -3.55 5.61
CA TYR A 216 -16.98 -2.89 4.64
C TYR A 216 -15.62 -3.57 4.52
N ILE A 217 -14.98 -3.88 5.64
CA ILE A 217 -13.69 -4.57 5.68
C ILE A 217 -13.81 -5.98 5.13
N SER A 218 -14.88 -6.72 5.48
CA SER A 218 -15.15 -8.05 4.94
C SER A 218 -15.26 -8.02 3.41
N GLN A 219 -16.00 -7.06 2.84
CA GLN A 219 -16.09 -6.86 1.39
C GLN A 219 -14.73 -6.53 0.75
N VAL A 220 -13.93 -5.67 1.41
CA VAL A 220 -12.60 -5.32 0.93
C VAL A 220 -11.66 -6.53 0.90
N PHE A 221 -11.75 -7.43 1.87
CA PHE A 221 -10.94 -8.66 1.92
C PHE A 221 -11.42 -9.70 0.91
N SER A 222 -12.74 -9.88 0.75
CA SER A 222 -13.29 -10.86 -0.20
C SER A 222 -13.16 -10.44 -1.66
N GLY A 223 -12.96 -9.14 -1.93
CA GLY A 223 -12.99 -8.58 -3.28
C GLY A 223 -14.40 -8.57 -3.89
N GLU A 224 -15.43 -8.72 -3.08
CA GLU A 224 -16.84 -8.59 -3.51
C GLU A 224 -17.14 -7.13 -3.86
N LYS A 225 -17.91 -6.96 -4.96
CA LYS A 225 -18.30 -5.63 -5.49
C LYS A 225 -19.57 -5.14 -4.85
#